data_5d932b914c4217469c6760676dd40c92
#
_entry.id   5d932b914c4217469c6760676dd40c92
#
_cell.length_a   1.000
_cell.length_b   1.000
_cell.length_c   1.000
_cell.angle_alpha   90.00
_cell.angle_beta   90.00
_cell.angle_gamma   90.00
#
_symmetry.space_group_name_H-M   'P 1'
#
loop_
_entity.id
_entity.type
_entity.pdbx_description
1 polymer ?
#
loop_
_entity_poly.entity_id
_entity_poly.type
_entity_poly.pdbx_seq_one_letter_code
_entity_poly.pdbx_strand_id
1 'polypeptide(L)'
;MCKYGDFFLKLEIAEEFGVYNVIPYTAYHIERMEGFNDENPHEIKYKYAPDGLISLSSGMFPVPNSAGQMEDPSGIYFDNYEMAHFRLVSDVNYLPYGRAYIETARKLFKQYTLMEDAMLIHRIARAPEKRIFYMNVGSIPPNEIETFMQKTISQLKRTPFLDEKTGD
;
A
#
# COMPACT_ATOMS: atom_id res chain seq x y z
N MET A 1 -8.70 10.59 8.45
CA MET A 1 -9.36 10.95 7.19
C MET A 1 -8.45 10.83 5.95
N CYS A 2 -7.22 11.34 5.94
CA CYS A 2 -6.38 11.29 4.71
C CYS A 2 -6.15 9.87 4.18
N LYS A 3 -5.89 8.89 5.06
CA LYS A 3 -5.54 7.51 4.69
C LYS A 3 -6.78 6.64 4.40
N TYR A 4 -7.82 6.74 5.23
CA TYR A 4 -8.98 5.84 5.17
C TYR A 4 -10.26 6.52 4.64
N GLY A 5 -10.33 7.84 4.67
CA GLY A 5 -11.53 8.59 4.32
C GLY A 5 -12.51 8.77 5.48
N ASP A 6 -12.33 7.99 6.54
CA ASP A 6 -13.22 7.94 7.70
C ASP A 6 -12.52 8.39 8.97
N PHE A 7 -13.31 8.92 9.91
CA PHE A 7 -12.86 9.28 11.24
C PHE A 7 -14.00 9.09 12.24
N PHE A 8 -13.73 8.40 13.33
CA PHE A 8 -14.70 8.03 14.34
C PHE A 8 -14.38 8.69 15.68
N LEU A 9 -15.42 9.24 16.28
CA LEU A 9 -15.36 9.83 17.61
C LEU A 9 -16.42 9.18 18.48
N LYS A 10 -16.02 8.55 19.59
CA LYS A 10 -16.95 8.12 20.63
C LYS A 10 -17.34 9.32 21.47
N LEU A 11 -18.63 9.51 21.65
CA LEU A 11 -19.21 10.55 22.48
C LEU A 11 -19.59 9.95 23.83
N GLU A 12 -19.08 10.52 24.90
CA GLU A 12 -19.51 10.20 26.23
C GLU A 12 -20.58 11.21 26.67
N ILE A 13 -21.79 10.73 26.82
CA ILE A 13 -22.97 11.56 27.02
C ILE A 13 -23.47 11.39 28.47
N ALA A 14 -23.61 12.49 29.17
CA ALA A 14 -24.26 12.53 30.48
C ALA A 14 -25.66 13.15 30.36
N GLU A 15 -26.64 12.63 31.07
CA GLU A 15 -28.04 13.07 30.96
C GLU A 15 -28.21 14.56 31.24
N GLU A 16 -27.46 15.11 32.22
CA GLU A 16 -27.62 16.52 32.64
C GLU A 16 -26.74 17.49 31.82
N PHE A 17 -25.56 17.05 31.39
CA PHE A 17 -24.55 17.94 30.79
C PHE A 17 -24.38 17.74 29.26
N GLY A 18 -25.04 16.72 28.68
CA GLY A 18 -24.85 16.36 27.27
C GLY A 18 -23.49 15.69 27.04
N VAL A 19 -22.84 16.03 25.94
CA VAL A 19 -21.52 15.46 25.60
C VAL A 19 -20.46 16.13 26.46
N TYR A 20 -19.83 15.37 27.36
CA TYR A 20 -18.80 15.88 28.26
C TYR A 20 -17.38 15.43 27.85
N ASN A 21 -17.26 14.34 27.09
CA ASN A 21 -15.97 13.86 26.62
C ASN A 21 -16.10 13.26 25.21
N VAL A 22 -15.02 13.35 24.42
CA VAL A 22 -14.95 12.84 23.05
C VAL A 22 -13.65 12.07 22.87
N ILE A 23 -13.75 10.78 22.55
CA ILE A 23 -12.61 9.89 22.39
C ILE A 23 -12.44 9.54 20.92
N PRO A 24 -11.28 9.87 20.30
CA PRO A 24 -11.03 9.50 18.93
C PRO A 24 -10.67 8.01 18.81
N TYR A 25 -11.31 7.33 17.87
CA TYR A 25 -10.99 5.95 17.50
C TYR A 25 -10.42 5.88 16.08
N THR A 26 -9.52 4.93 15.88
CA THR A 26 -8.93 4.66 14.57
C THR A 26 -9.93 3.91 13.69
N ALA A 27 -10.09 4.33 12.43
CA ALA A 27 -10.96 3.65 11.46
C ALA A 27 -10.63 2.16 11.26
N TYR A 28 -9.45 1.72 11.67
CA TYR A 28 -9.00 0.33 11.58
C TYR A 28 -9.66 -0.60 12.60
N HIS A 29 -10.15 -0.07 13.71
CA HIS A 29 -10.73 -0.84 14.80
C HIS A 29 -12.25 -0.76 14.87
N ILE A 30 -12.87 0.05 14.00
CA ILE A 30 -14.31 0.26 14.00
C ILE A 30 -14.92 -0.21 12.69
N GLU A 31 -15.96 -1.01 12.82
CA GLU A 31 -16.83 -1.46 11.74
C GLU A 31 -18.22 -0.89 11.92
N ARG A 32 -18.77 -0.32 10.86
CA ARG A 32 -20.16 0.12 10.83
C ARG A 32 -21.04 -1.04 10.36
N MET A 33 -22.00 -1.41 11.15
CA MET A 33 -22.96 -2.47 10.87
C MET A 33 -24.30 -1.87 10.50
N GLU A 34 -24.85 -2.31 9.36
CA GLU A 34 -26.17 -1.93 8.85
C GLU A 34 -26.91 -3.19 8.44
N GLY A 35 -28.24 -3.17 8.52
CA GLY A 35 -29.09 -4.27 8.02
C GLY A 35 -28.98 -5.57 8.83
N PHE A 36 -28.51 -5.51 10.08
CA PHE A 36 -28.41 -6.67 10.97
C PHE A 36 -29.72 -6.99 11.69
N ASN A 37 -30.67 -6.07 11.70
CA ASN A 37 -31.97 -6.22 12.33
C ASN A 37 -33.05 -6.23 11.26
N ASP A 38 -33.76 -7.37 11.13
CA ASP A 38 -34.85 -7.53 10.16
C ASP A 38 -36.06 -6.64 10.48
N GLU A 39 -36.27 -6.31 11.75
CA GLU A 39 -37.39 -5.44 12.16
C GLU A 39 -37.09 -3.96 11.85
N ASN A 40 -35.82 -3.55 12.00
CA ASN A 40 -35.37 -2.18 11.75
C ASN A 40 -34.13 -2.16 10.86
N PRO A 41 -34.28 -2.28 9.52
CA PRO A 41 -33.12 -2.31 8.60
C PRO A 41 -32.30 -1.01 8.55
N HIS A 42 -32.82 0.07 9.12
CA HIS A 42 -32.13 1.36 9.22
C HIS A 42 -31.32 1.51 10.52
N GLU A 43 -31.36 0.50 11.40
CA GLU A 43 -30.56 0.52 12.62
C GLU A 43 -29.08 0.41 12.28
N ILE A 44 -28.29 1.32 12.88
CA ILE A 44 -26.84 1.39 12.68
C ILE A 44 -26.18 1.16 14.03
N LYS A 45 -25.25 0.21 14.08
CA LYS A 45 -24.38 -0.01 15.23
C LYS A 45 -22.92 0.02 14.78
N TYR A 46 -22.05 0.36 15.70
CA TYR A 46 -20.61 0.36 15.48
C TYR A 46 -19.97 -0.70 16.36
N LYS A 47 -19.25 -1.62 15.72
CA LYS A 47 -18.48 -2.65 16.39
C LYS A 47 -17.04 -2.17 16.57
N TYR A 48 -16.56 -2.19 17.78
CA TYR A 48 -15.17 -1.92 18.13
C TYR A 48 -14.43 -3.21 18.43
N ALA A 49 -13.34 -3.48 17.71
CA ALA A 49 -12.45 -4.60 17.91
C ALA A 49 -11.03 -4.08 18.20
N PRO A 50 -10.53 -4.14 19.46
CA PRO A 50 -9.22 -3.61 19.84
C PRO A 50 -8.06 -4.33 19.13
N ASP A 51 -8.23 -5.61 18.80
CA ASP A 51 -7.24 -6.42 18.07
C ASP A 51 -7.29 -6.22 16.56
N GLY A 52 -8.11 -5.27 16.08
CA GLY A 52 -8.38 -5.03 14.67
C GLY A 52 -9.39 -6.00 14.06
N LEU A 53 -10.08 -5.54 13.02
CA LEU A 53 -11.13 -6.30 12.32
C LEU A 53 -10.60 -7.58 11.62
N ILE A 54 -9.28 -7.76 11.61
CA ILE A 54 -8.61 -8.91 10.96
C ILE A 54 -8.66 -10.18 11.83
N SER A 55 -9.02 -10.08 13.11
CA SER A 55 -9.13 -11.27 13.98
C SER A 55 -10.33 -12.17 13.67
N LEU A 56 -11.09 -11.87 12.63
CA LEU A 56 -12.10 -12.77 12.02
C LEU A 56 -11.55 -14.13 11.57
N SER A 57 -10.21 -14.32 11.60
CA SER A 57 -9.58 -15.61 11.27
C SER A 57 -9.66 -16.65 12.37
N SER A 58 -10.17 -16.32 13.54
CA SER A 58 -10.23 -17.26 14.68
C SER A 58 -11.48 -18.17 14.68
N GLY A 59 -12.21 -18.26 13.58
CA GLY A 59 -13.22 -19.29 13.34
C GLY A 59 -14.47 -19.23 14.23
N MET A 60 -14.61 -18.19 15.01
CA MET A 60 -15.78 -17.99 15.87
C MET A 60 -16.81 -17.17 15.06
N PHE A 61 -17.74 -17.88 14.46
CA PHE A 61 -18.87 -17.24 13.77
C PHE A 61 -19.71 -16.46 14.79
N PRO A 62 -20.25 -15.29 14.42
CA PRO A 62 -21.17 -14.56 15.27
C PRO A 62 -22.33 -15.46 15.67
N VAL A 63 -22.60 -15.54 16.97
CA VAL A 63 -23.68 -16.37 17.51
C VAL A 63 -24.89 -15.46 17.68
N PRO A 64 -26.07 -15.83 17.14
CA PRO A 64 -27.28 -15.05 17.35
C PRO A 64 -27.63 -15.06 18.85
N ASN A 65 -27.83 -13.88 19.43
CA ASN A 65 -28.37 -13.74 20.77
C ASN A 65 -29.86 -14.13 20.81
N SER A 66 -30.45 -14.13 22.00
CA SER A 66 -31.87 -14.48 22.21
C SER A 66 -32.87 -13.60 21.43
N ALA A 67 -32.41 -12.48 20.86
CA ALA A 67 -33.17 -11.57 20.02
C ALA A 67 -32.88 -11.76 18.49
N GLY A 68 -32.09 -12.79 18.11
CA GLY A 68 -31.73 -13.07 16.71
C GLY A 68 -30.66 -12.15 16.14
N GLN A 69 -30.02 -11.32 16.98
CA GLN A 69 -28.93 -10.43 16.56
C GLN A 69 -27.61 -11.19 16.57
N MET A 70 -26.82 -11.03 15.51
CA MET A 70 -25.49 -11.62 15.42
C MET A 70 -24.49 -10.73 16.15
N GLU A 71 -24.12 -11.12 17.36
CA GLU A 71 -23.09 -10.45 18.16
C GLU A 71 -21.89 -11.36 18.34
N ASP A 72 -20.70 -10.86 18.03
CA ASP A 72 -19.47 -11.54 18.40
C ASP A 72 -19.18 -11.29 19.88
N PRO A 73 -18.89 -12.33 20.66
CA PRO A 73 -18.68 -12.21 22.11
C PRO A 73 -17.43 -11.39 22.48
N SER A 74 -16.58 -11.07 21.52
CA SER A 74 -15.36 -10.27 21.72
C SER A 74 -15.46 -8.81 21.28
N GLY A 75 -16.57 -8.39 20.68
CA GLY A 75 -16.78 -7.03 20.19
C GLY A 75 -17.47 -6.14 21.21
N ILE A 76 -17.04 -4.89 21.31
CA ILE A 76 -17.76 -3.84 22.02
C ILE A 76 -18.65 -3.13 21.00
N TYR A 77 -19.92 -3.03 21.27
CA TYR A 77 -20.89 -2.40 20.37
C TYR A 77 -21.28 -1.03 20.90
N PHE A 78 -21.34 -0.07 20.01
CA PHE A 78 -21.79 1.29 20.28
C PHE A 78 -23.03 1.59 19.45
N ASP A 79 -23.97 2.27 20.03
CA ASP A 79 -25.15 2.74 19.35
C ASP A 79 -24.84 3.96 18.45
N ASN A 80 -25.72 4.23 17.50
CA ASN A 80 -25.54 5.32 16.54
C ASN A 80 -25.43 6.72 17.20
N TYR A 81 -26.06 6.93 18.34
CA TYR A 81 -25.99 8.21 19.06
C TYR A 81 -24.70 8.37 19.87
N GLU A 82 -23.99 7.28 20.18
CA GLU A 82 -22.71 7.31 20.90
C GLU A 82 -21.51 7.53 19.98
N MET A 83 -21.68 7.33 18.68
CA MET A 83 -20.58 7.40 17.71
C MET A 83 -20.81 8.46 16.64
N ALA A 84 -19.92 9.43 16.57
CA ALA A 84 -19.88 10.38 15.46
C ALA A 84 -18.96 9.88 14.37
N HIS A 85 -19.53 9.55 13.20
CA HIS A 85 -18.82 9.09 12.02
C HIS A 85 -18.67 10.20 11.00
N PHE A 86 -17.45 10.69 10.81
CA PHE A 86 -17.09 11.69 9.80
C PHE A 86 -16.55 11.00 8.56
N ARG A 87 -17.09 11.34 7.39
CA ARG A 87 -16.73 10.73 6.11
C ARG A 87 -16.34 11.78 5.09
N LEU A 88 -15.29 11.50 4.30
CA LEU A 88 -15.01 12.23 3.07
C LEU A 88 -15.82 11.62 1.94
N VAL A 89 -17.03 12.14 1.72
CA VAL A 89 -17.92 11.64 0.67
C VAL A 89 -17.55 12.30 -0.64
N SER A 90 -17.05 11.51 -1.59
CA SER A 90 -16.74 11.96 -2.94
C SER A 90 -17.52 11.18 -4.02
N ASP A 91 -17.99 9.97 -3.69
CA ASP A 91 -18.63 9.09 -4.66
C ASP A 91 -19.59 8.13 -3.95
N VAL A 92 -20.71 7.83 -4.62
CA VAL A 92 -21.76 6.92 -4.10
C VAL A 92 -21.26 5.48 -3.97
N ASN A 93 -20.28 5.10 -4.79
CA ASN A 93 -19.76 3.73 -4.83
C ASN A 93 -19.02 3.30 -3.55
N TYR A 94 -18.64 4.24 -2.68
CA TYR A 94 -17.91 3.96 -1.43
C TYR A 94 -18.81 3.93 -0.21
N LEU A 95 -20.08 4.23 -0.34
CA LEU A 95 -21.01 4.16 0.80
C LEU A 95 -21.07 2.73 1.38
N PRO A 96 -21.11 2.56 2.70
CA PRO A 96 -21.31 3.58 3.76
C PRO A 96 -20.05 4.29 4.24
N TYR A 97 -18.89 3.99 3.70
CA TYR A 97 -17.60 4.57 4.08
C TYR A 97 -17.20 5.78 3.23
N GLY A 98 -16.21 6.52 3.69
CA GLY A 98 -15.62 7.63 2.96
C GLY A 98 -14.51 7.16 2.02
N ARG A 99 -14.15 8.02 1.08
CA ARG A 99 -13.01 7.78 0.18
C ARG A 99 -11.76 8.48 0.70
N ALA A 100 -10.65 7.73 0.75
CA ALA A 100 -9.37 8.30 1.17
C ALA A 100 -8.94 9.45 0.25
N TYR A 101 -8.48 10.56 0.84
CA TYR A 101 -7.99 11.70 0.08
C TYR A 101 -6.78 11.35 -0.80
N ILE A 102 -5.93 10.46 -0.31
CA ILE A 102 -4.71 10.00 -0.99
C ILE A 102 -5.01 9.11 -2.20
N GLU A 103 -6.24 8.58 -2.33
CA GLU A 103 -6.61 7.67 -3.43
C GLU A 103 -6.38 8.29 -4.82
N THR A 104 -6.60 9.59 -4.96
CA THR A 104 -6.35 10.31 -6.20
C THR A 104 -4.87 10.33 -6.61
N ALA A 105 -3.97 10.28 -5.62
CA ALA A 105 -2.52 10.28 -5.83
C ALA A 105 -1.94 8.88 -6.12
N ARG A 106 -2.73 7.80 -5.94
CA ARG A 106 -2.27 6.41 -6.09
C ARG A 106 -1.60 6.15 -7.46
N LYS A 107 -2.20 6.65 -8.53
CA LYS A 107 -1.67 6.48 -9.89
C LYS A 107 -0.30 7.15 -10.04
N LEU A 108 -0.19 8.38 -9.56
CA LEU A 108 1.06 9.16 -9.63
C LEU A 108 2.16 8.51 -8.79
N PHE A 109 1.81 8.01 -7.59
CA PHE A 109 2.76 7.33 -6.73
C PHE A 109 3.32 6.05 -7.37
N LYS A 110 2.47 5.24 -8.01
CA LYS A 110 2.94 4.05 -8.75
C LYS A 110 3.87 4.42 -9.92
N GLN A 111 3.55 5.49 -10.64
CA GLN A 111 4.41 5.97 -11.73
C GLN A 111 5.74 6.50 -11.21
N TYR A 112 5.73 7.18 -10.07
CA TYR A 112 6.94 7.68 -9.43
C TYR A 112 7.86 6.53 -9.01
N THR A 113 7.35 5.52 -8.33
CA THR A 113 8.13 4.34 -7.91
C THR A 113 8.75 3.64 -9.13
N LEU A 114 7.97 3.44 -10.20
CA LEU A 114 8.49 2.84 -11.44
C LEU A 114 9.61 3.69 -12.08
N MET A 115 9.51 5.00 -11.99
CA MET A 115 10.54 5.91 -12.51
C MET A 115 11.81 5.87 -11.66
N GLU A 116 11.71 5.72 -10.34
CA GLU A 116 12.88 5.51 -9.46
C GLU A 116 13.63 4.23 -9.83
N ASP A 117 12.91 3.11 -9.99
CA ASP A 117 13.48 1.83 -10.40
C ASP A 117 14.14 1.92 -11.78
N ALA A 118 13.46 2.54 -12.74
CA ALA A 118 14.00 2.75 -14.08
C ALA A 118 15.27 3.61 -14.08
N MET A 119 15.33 4.61 -13.20
CA MET A 119 16.51 5.48 -13.07
C MET A 119 17.72 4.72 -12.49
N LEU A 120 17.46 3.82 -11.53
CA LEU A 120 18.49 2.95 -10.97
C LEU A 120 19.05 2.00 -12.04
N ILE A 121 18.17 1.30 -12.77
CA ILE A 121 18.55 0.40 -13.86
C ILE A 121 19.33 1.14 -14.93
N HIS A 122 18.88 2.34 -15.31
CA HIS A 122 19.57 3.16 -16.30
C HIS A 122 20.99 3.55 -15.86
N ARG A 123 21.17 3.88 -14.56
CA ARG A 123 22.50 4.18 -14.03
C ARG A 123 23.41 2.95 -14.03
N ILE A 124 22.89 1.79 -13.63
CA ILE A 124 23.64 0.52 -13.64
C ILE A 124 24.01 0.13 -15.08
N ALA A 125 23.06 0.19 -16.01
CA ALA A 125 23.28 -0.19 -17.40
C ALA A 125 24.23 0.77 -18.16
N ARG A 126 24.26 2.04 -17.77
CA ARG A 126 25.15 3.06 -18.36
C ARG A 126 26.42 3.34 -17.57
N ALA A 127 26.60 2.70 -16.40
CA ALA A 127 27.81 2.84 -15.61
C ALA A 127 29.09 2.46 -16.36
N PRO A 128 29.11 1.48 -17.30
CA PRO A 128 30.25 1.31 -18.17
C PRO A 128 30.33 2.50 -19.13
N GLU A 129 31.33 3.35 -18.93
CA GLU A 129 31.66 4.42 -19.87
C GLU A 129 31.89 3.84 -21.26
N LYS A 130 31.24 4.41 -22.25
CA LYS A 130 31.55 4.08 -23.65
C LYS A 130 32.90 4.69 -23.98
N ARG A 131 33.93 3.86 -24.06
CA ARG A 131 35.25 4.27 -24.49
C ARG A 131 35.35 4.11 -25.99
N ILE A 132 35.68 5.18 -26.71
CA ILE A 132 35.93 5.18 -28.14
C ILE A 132 37.43 5.24 -28.29
N PHE A 133 38.00 4.22 -28.94
CA PHE A 133 39.41 4.16 -29.23
C PHE A 133 39.64 4.50 -30.72
N TYR A 134 40.43 5.53 -30.98
CA TYR A 134 40.87 5.87 -32.32
C TYR A 134 42.28 5.29 -32.51
N MET A 135 42.40 4.35 -33.43
CA MET A 135 43.68 3.74 -33.75
C MET A 135 44.15 4.17 -35.15
N ASN A 136 45.38 4.68 -35.22
CA ASN A 136 45.99 4.97 -36.51
C ASN A 136 46.60 3.68 -37.06
N VAL A 137 46.07 3.21 -38.17
CA VAL A 137 46.46 1.91 -38.80
C VAL A 137 47.75 2.01 -39.61
N GLY A 138 48.22 3.22 -39.86
CA GLY A 138 49.49 3.44 -40.56
C GLY A 138 49.54 2.77 -41.95
N SER A 139 50.58 1.98 -42.18
CA SER A 139 50.85 1.31 -43.47
C SER A 139 50.37 -0.15 -43.53
N ILE A 140 49.40 -0.55 -42.70
CA ILE A 140 48.85 -1.92 -42.74
C ILE A 140 47.98 -2.09 -43.98
N PRO A 141 48.15 -3.21 -44.74
CA PRO A 141 47.35 -3.47 -45.93
C PRO A 141 45.84 -3.61 -45.55
N PRO A 142 44.92 -3.15 -46.43
CA PRO A 142 43.48 -3.15 -46.12
C PRO A 142 42.93 -4.52 -45.74
N ASN A 143 43.47 -5.61 -46.26
CA ASN A 143 43.03 -6.97 -45.99
C ASN A 143 43.39 -7.46 -44.57
N GLU A 144 44.35 -6.83 -43.88
CA GLU A 144 44.81 -7.22 -42.56
C GLU A 144 44.25 -6.31 -41.44
N ILE A 145 43.60 -5.22 -41.80
CA ILE A 145 43.06 -4.24 -40.86
C ILE A 145 42.04 -4.88 -39.92
N GLU A 146 41.14 -5.71 -40.46
CA GLU A 146 40.11 -6.38 -39.67
C GLU A 146 40.70 -7.34 -38.65
N THR A 147 41.68 -8.14 -39.04
CA THR A 147 42.38 -9.06 -38.14
C THR A 147 43.14 -8.32 -37.04
N PHE A 148 43.79 -7.20 -37.39
CA PHE A 148 44.46 -6.34 -36.43
C PHE A 148 43.46 -5.73 -35.41
N MET A 149 42.33 -5.24 -35.90
CA MET A 149 41.27 -4.69 -35.04
C MET A 149 40.72 -5.73 -34.07
N GLN A 150 40.42 -6.94 -34.54
CA GLN A 150 39.92 -8.02 -33.68
C GLN A 150 40.95 -8.43 -32.60
N LYS A 151 42.24 -8.51 -32.98
CA LYS A 151 43.33 -8.79 -32.03
C LYS A 151 43.44 -7.71 -30.96
N THR A 152 43.35 -6.45 -31.35
CA THR A 152 43.42 -5.34 -30.42
C THR A 152 42.21 -5.27 -29.52
N ILE A 153 40.97 -5.53 -30.03
CA ILE A 153 39.76 -5.62 -29.26
C ILE A 153 39.85 -6.75 -28.25
N SER A 154 40.40 -7.91 -28.61
CA SER A 154 40.55 -9.03 -27.67
C SER A 154 41.56 -8.73 -26.56
N GLN A 155 42.61 -7.95 -26.82
CA GLN A 155 43.55 -7.48 -25.80
C GLN A 155 42.97 -6.41 -24.88
N LEU A 156 42.01 -5.59 -25.36
CA LEU A 156 41.35 -4.55 -24.58
C LEU A 156 40.14 -5.09 -23.81
N LYS A 157 39.65 -6.29 -24.15
CA LYS A 157 38.60 -6.93 -23.34
C LYS A 157 39.15 -7.24 -21.95
N ARG A 158 38.55 -6.65 -20.95
CA ARG A 158 38.83 -6.99 -19.56
C ARG A 158 38.62 -8.50 -19.35
N THR A 159 39.66 -9.18 -18.92
CA THR A 159 39.53 -10.54 -18.39
C THR A 159 38.54 -10.50 -17.21
N PRO A 160 37.54 -11.39 -17.14
CA PRO A 160 36.67 -11.46 -16.00
C PRO A 160 37.51 -11.67 -14.74
N PHE A 161 37.18 -10.93 -13.66
CA PHE A 161 37.91 -10.91 -12.40
C PHE A 161 37.70 -12.20 -11.58
N LEU A 162 36.92 -13.13 -12.10
CA LEU A 162 36.71 -14.46 -11.53
C LEU A 162 37.74 -15.40 -12.12
N ASP A 163 38.68 -15.80 -11.29
CA ASP A 163 39.59 -16.86 -11.61
C ASP A 163 38.80 -18.19 -11.59
N GLU A 164 38.60 -18.82 -12.72
CA GLU A 164 37.80 -20.08 -12.85
C GLU A 164 38.33 -21.23 -11.99
N LYS A 165 39.54 -21.08 -11.42
CA LYS A 165 40.20 -22.11 -10.62
C LYS A 165 40.08 -21.90 -9.12
N THR A 166 39.82 -20.72 -8.64
CA THR A 166 39.81 -20.41 -7.20
C THR A 166 38.42 -20.02 -6.69
N GLY A 167 37.47 -19.65 -7.56
CA GLY A 167 36.09 -19.34 -7.14
C GLY A 167 35.95 -18.09 -6.27
N ASP A 168 37.00 -17.26 -6.16
CA ASP A 168 36.99 -15.97 -5.46
C ASP A 168 36.96 -14.80 -6.45
#